data_dcc1787aba0f1e7bbb662728b530c046
#
_entry.id   dcc1787aba0f1e7bbb662728b530c046
#
_cell.length_a   1.000
_cell.length_b   1.000
_cell.length_c   1.000
_cell.angle_alpha   90.00
_cell.angle_beta   90.00
_cell.angle_gamma   90.00
#
_symmetry.space_group_name_H-M   'P 1'
#
loop_
_entity.id
_entity.type
_entity.pdbx_description
1 polymer ?
#
loop_
_entity_poly.entity_id
_entity_poly.type
_entity_poly.pdbx_seq_one_letter_code
_entity_poly.pdbx_strand_id
1 'polypeptide(L)'
;MREHPSTRVDFRSDTVTQPTAAMRKTMAVAPVGDDVLGDDATVIALQERVATMFGKEAGLFVASGTMANAIALRTHTVPGDEIVCDKTAHIYRYEGGGYAALCGASVALVDGEKGLMTAEQVRNAVRKAEGSGSHYPNGSLVCVENTSNLGGGTCYDLNTLDDISSAAREMGCATHLDGARIFNAAAATGVDVARMCAGYDSVSICFSKGLGAPVGSVLVGSRNFVQNAHRWRKMFGGGWRQAGLLAAACAHALDHHVERLADDHARARTIAEGLNRLPEFTVDMATVQTNMVYVDCRSPAKDIVANLAAHGIDVLDTGAHRVRFVVHLHITDEDVTKLLSVCASQWPVESS
;
A
#
# COMPACT_ATOMS: atom_id res chain seq x y z
N MET A 1 -20.93 -13.75 -4.20
CA MET A 1 -21.36 -13.47 -5.60
C MET A 1 -20.43 -12.42 -6.18
N ARG A 2 -19.83 -12.68 -7.33
CA ARG A 2 -18.86 -11.78 -7.96
C ARG A 2 -19.56 -10.57 -8.55
N GLU A 3 -19.52 -9.44 -7.88
CA GLU A 3 -20.04 -8.15 -8.38
C GLU A 3 -19.00 -7.41 -9.24
N HIS A 4 -18.47 -8.06 -10.26
CA HIS A 4 -17.53 -7.41 -11.19
C HIS A 4 -18.08 -7.46 -12.61
N PRO A 5 -18.08 -6.35 -13.37
CA PRO A 5 -18.67 -6.29 -14.71
C PRO A 5 -17.91 -7.13 -15.74
N SER A 6 -16.65 -7.49 -15.49
CA SER A 6 -15.86 -8.34 -16.37
C SER A 6 -16.12 -9.82 -16.12
N THR A 7 -16.21 -10.61 -17.19
CA THR A 7 -16.22 -12.09 -17.13
C THR A 7 -14.81 -12.67 -16.96
N ARG A 8 -13.78 -11.83 -17.07
CA ARG A 8 -12.37 -12.25 -16.89
C ARG A 8 -12.01 -12.28 -15.41
N VAL A 9 -11.10 -13.17 -15.04
CA VAL A 9 -10.52 -13.24 -13.70
C VAL A 9 -9.27 -12.36 -13.67
N ASP A 10 -9.28 -11.29 -12.89
CA ASP A 10 -8.21 -10.29 -12.91
C ASP A 10 -7.39 -10.32 -11.62
N PHE A 11 -6.19 -10.90 -11.70
CA PHE A 11 -5.21 -10.94 -10.61
C PHE A 11 -4.10 -9.88 -10.75
N ARG A 12 -4.21 -8.92 -11.65
CA ARG A 12 -3.13 -7.95 -11.90
C ARG A 12 -2.79 -7.10 -10.67
N SER A 13 -3.82 -6.63 -9.97
CA SER A 13 -3.66 -5.77 -8.80
C SER A 13 -4.98 -5.66 -8.02
N ASP A 14 -4.91 -5.42 -6.71
CA ASP A 14 -6.08 -5.03 -5.92
C ASP A 14 -6.60 -3.62 -6.25
N THR A 15 -5.87 -2.85 -7.05
CA THR A 15 -6.33 -1.55 -7.59
C THR A 15 -7.37 -1.67 -8.69
N VAL A 16 -7.62 -2.88 -9.23
CA VAL A 16 -8.68 -3.13 -10.22
C VAL A 16 -10.04 -3.36 -9.57
N THR A 17 -10.11 -3.37 -8.24
CA THR A 17 -11.36 -3.49 -7.51
C THR A 17 -12.33 -2.38 -7.86
N GLN A 18 -13.62 -2.71 -7.81
CA GLN A 18 -14.71 -1.77 -8.07
C GLN A 18 -15.62 -1.70 -6.84
N PRO A 19 -16.24 -0.54 -6.60
CA PRO A 19 -17.19 -0.40 -5.51
C PRO A 19 -18.37 -1.35 -5.69
N THR A 20 -18.71 -2.09 -4.64
CA THR A 20 -19.86 -2.99 -4.61
C THR A 20 -21.18 -2.22 -4.78
N ALA A 21 -22.28 -2.91 -5.08
CA ALA A 21 -23.59 -2.30 -5.17
C ALA A 21 -23.98 -1.62 -3.84
N ALA A 22 -23.67 -2.24 -2.70
CA ALA A 22 -23.92 -1.66 -1.38
C ALA A 22 -23.09 -0.38 -1.15
N MET A 23 -21.81 -0.40 -1.49
CA MET A 23 -20.94 0.78 -1.41
C MET A 23 -21.45 1.92 -2.30
N ARG A 24 -21.85 1.64 -3.56
CA ARG A 24 -22.43 2.63 -4.48
C ARG A 24 -23.70 3.25 -3.91
N LYS A 25 -24.55 2.47 -3.25
CA LYS A 25 -25.75 2.97 -2.57
C LYS A 25 -25.40 3.92 -1.44
N THR A 26 -24.39 3.57 -0.60
CA THR A 26 -23.91 4.44 0.47
C THR A 26 -23.38 5.77 -0.08
N MET A 27 -22.60 5.73 -1.17
CA MET A 27 -22.12 6.94 -1.85
C MET A 27 -23.27 7.83 -2.33
N ALA A 28 -24.31 7.24 -2.94
CA ALA A 28 -25.41 7.98 -3.54
C ALA A 28 -26.27 8.77 -2.54
N VAL A 29 -26.28 8.36 -1.27
CA VAL A 29 -27.10 8.99 -0.21
C VAL A 29 -26.25 9.73 0.84
N ALA A 30 -24.94 9.84 0.63
CA ALA A 30 -24.04 10.48 1.58
C ALA A 30 -24.38 11.96 1.77
N PRO A 31 -24.48 12.46 3.00
CA PRO A 31 -24.52 13.89 3.27
C PRO A 31 -23.22 14.54 2.80
N VAL A 32 -23.32 15.68 2.12
CA VAL A 32 -22.16 16.39 1.58
C VAL A 32 -22.18 17.87 1.93
N GLY A 33 -21.01 18.47 1.96
CA GLY A 33 -20.76 19.89 2.08
C GLY A 33 -19.57 20.28 1.21
N ASP A 34 -18.96 21.43 1.44
CA ASP A 34 -17.71 21.84 0.77
C ASP A 34 -16.49 21.48 1.61
N ASP A 35 -15.71 20.48 1.16
CA ASP A 35 -14.50 20.03 1.86
C ASP A 35 -13.45 21.16 2.02
N VAL A 36 -13.36 22.08 1.05
CA VAL A 36 -12.42 23.23 1.15
C VAL A 36 -12.87 24.24 2.19
N LEU A 37 -14.19 24.41 2.39
CA LEU A 37 -14.73 25.26 3.45
C LEU A 37 -14.75 24.55 4.81
N GLY A 38 -14.52 23.23 4.84
CA GLY A 38 -14.47 22.42 6.05
C GLY A 38 -15.86 22.11 6.63
N ASP A 39 -16.87 21.97 5.78
CA ASP A 39 -18.25 21.67 6.18
C ASP A 39 -18.83 20.37 5.58
N ASP A 40 -18.03 19.58 4.86
CA ASP A 40 -18.46 18.25 4.41
C ASP A 40 -18.46 17.26 5.59
N ALA A 41 -19.63 17.01 6.13
CA ALA A 41 -19.80 16.19 7.32
C ALA A 41 -19.28 14.75 7.14
N THR A 42 -19.41 14.17 5.95
CA THR A 42 -18.94 12.80 5.67
C THR A 42 -17.41 12.73 5.61
N VAL A 43 -16.76 13.74 5.03
CA VAL A 43 -15.29 13.85 5.03
C VAL A 43 -14.77 14.02 6.46
N ILE A 44 -15.38 14.92 7.24
CA ILE A 44 -14.99 15.17 8.64
C ILE A 44 -15.08 13.88 9.44
N ALA A 45 -16.23 13.19 9.39
CA ALA A 45 -16.44 11.94 10.12
C ALA A 45 -15.44 10.84 9.74
N LEU A 46 -15.11 10.70 8.44
CA LEU A 46 -14.09 9.76 8.00
C LEU A 46 -12.71 10.09 8.57
N GLN A 47 -12.31 11.37 8.49
CA GLN A 47 -11.00 11.84 8.98
C GLN A 47 -10.85 11.59 10.48
N GLU A 48 -11.86 11.92 11.29
CA GLU A 48 -11.88 11.71 12.74
C GLU A 48 -11.84 10.21 13.09
N ARG A 49 -12.65 9.40 12.39
CA ARG A 49 -12.69 7.96 12.59
C ARG A 49 -11.33 7.31 12.31
N VAL A 50 -10.70 7.63 11.17
CA VAL A 50 -9.41 7.04 10.80
C VAL A 50 -8.31 7.53 11.74
N ALA A 51 -8.28 8.81 12.09
CA ALA A 51 -7.32 9.33 13.07
C ALA A 51 -7.43 8.56 14.41
N THR A 52 -8.65 8.40 14.93
CA THR A 52 -8.89 7.65 16.17
C THR A 52 -8.45 6.19 16.07
N MET A 53 -8.81 5.51 14.96
CA MET A 53 -8.44 4.12 14.72
C MET A 53 -6.92 3.90 14.68
N PHE A 54 -6.17 4.87 14.20
CA PHE A 54 -4.70 4.83 14.11
C PHE A 54 -3.99 5.47 15.31
N GLY A 55 -4.72 5.88 16.35
CA GLY A 55 -4.15 6.53 17.54
C GLY A 55 -3.48 7.86 17.22
N LYS A 56 -3.96 8.60 16.23
CA LYS A 56 -3.45 9.91 15.80
C LYS A 56 -4.46 11.02 16.12
N GLU A 57 -3.98 12.27 16.15
CA GLU A 57 -4.79 13.42 16.57
C GLU A 57 -5.71 13.95 15.46
N ALA A 58 -5.34 13.75 14.19
CA ALA A 58 -6.09 14.27 13.05
C ALA A 58 -5.84 13.46 11.79
N GLY A 59 -6.77 13.58 10.82
CA GLY A 59 -6.69 12.97 9.50
C GLY A 59 -6.96 13.97 8.38
N LEU A 60 -6.50 13.67 7.19
CA LEU A 60 -6.69 14.45 5.97
C LEU A 60 -7.07 13.51 4.82
N PHE A 61 -8.28 13.64 4.31
CA PHE A 61 -8.75 12.88 3.15
C PHE A 61 -8.13 13.42 1.86
N VAL A 62 -7.61 12.52 1.03
CA VAL A 62 -6.90 12.85 -0.22
C VAL A 62 -7.29 11.87 -1.33
N ALA A 63 -6.99 12.23 -2.58
CA ALA A 63 -7.37 11.49 -3.78
C ALA A 63 -6.76 10.08 -3.86
N SER A 64 -5.50 9.93 -3.45
CA SER A 64 -4.73 8.71 -3.67
C SER A 64 -3.62 8.56 -2.62
N GLY A 65 -3.08 7.33 -2.50
CA GLY A 65 -1.89 7.08 -1.70
C GLY A 65 -0.68 7.89 -2.15
N THR A 66 -0.47 8.00 -3.47
CA THR A 66 0.60 8.84 -4.03
C THR A 66 0.47 10.29 -3.59
N MET A 67 -0.75 10.85 -3.56
CA MET A 67 -0.97 12.21 -3.05
C MET A 67 -0.70 12.27 -1.54
N ALA A 68 -1.15 11.27 -0.76
CA ALA A 68 -0.90 11.20 0.68
C ALA A 68 0.61 11.19 0.97
N ASN A 69 1.36 10.34 0.28
CA ASN A 69 2.82 10.25 0.41
C ASN A 69 3.49 11.55 0.00
N ALA A 70 3.17 12.12 -1.17
CA ALA A 70 3.75 13.39 -1.63
C ALA A 70 3.52 14.52 -0.62
N ILE A 71 2.32 14.61 -0.03
CA ILE A 71 1.99 15.58 1.02
C ILE A 71 2.81 15.30 2.29
N ALA A 72 2.91 14.04 2.71
CA ALA A 72 3.68 13.66 3.89
C ALA A 72 5.16 14.01 3.73
N LEU A 73 5.77 13.58 2.62
CA LEU A 73 7.17 13.90 2.30
C LEU A 73 7.40 15.42 2.33
N ARG A 74 6.54 16.18 1.63
CA ARG A 74 6.68 17.62 1.54
C ARG A 74 6.44 18.36 2.87
N THR A 75 5.63 17.78 3.77
CA THR A 75 5.37 18.35 5.09
C THR A 75 6.54 18.10 6.06
N HIS A 76 7.23 16.98 5.92
CA HIS A 76 8.37 16.60 6.77
C HIS A 76 9.73 17.10 6.26
N THR A 77 9.82 17.57 5.01
CA THR A 77 11.10 17.94 4.39
C THR A 77 11.09 19.36 3.84
N VAL A 78 12.27 19.92 3.70
CA VAL A 78 12.52 21.14 2.92
C VAL A 78 13.43 20.81 1.74
N PRO A 79 13.46 21.65 0.66
CA PRO A 79 14.37 21.42 -0.46
C PRO A 79 15.81 21.30 0.00
N GLY A 80 16.52 20.26 -0.47
CA GLY A 80 17.89 19.93 -0.07
C GLY A 80 17.99 18.90 1.05
N ASP A 81 16.88 18.51 1.67
CA ASP A 81 16.84 17.39 2.62
C ASP A 81 16.99 16.03 1.94
N GLU A 82 17.21 15.02 2.75
CA GLU A 82 17.30 13.63 2.32
C GLU A 82 16.31 12.73 3.06
N ILE A 83 15.69 11.84 2.29
CA ILE A 83 14.72 10.84 2.77
C ILE A 83 15.39 9.47 2.74
N VAL A 84 15.32 8.74 3.84
CA VAL A 84 15.78 7.35 3.91
C VAL A 84 14.60 6.42 3.66
N CYS A 85 14.72 5.50 2.70
CA CYS A 85 13.73 4.45 2.45
C CYS A 85 14.36 3.23 1.81
N ASP A 86 13.63 2.10 1.79
CA ASP A 86 14.06 0.94 1.03
C ASP A 86 14.08 1.22 -0.47
N LYS A 87 15.04 0.62 -1.20
CA LYS A 87 15.20 0.79 -2.67
C LYS A 87 14.00 0.31 -3.49
N THR A 88 13.12 -0.50 -2.88
CA THR A 88 11.90 -1.03 -3.50
C THR A 88 10.66 -0.25 -3.09
N ALA A 89 10.77 0.71 -2.16
CA ALA A 89 9.65 1.49 -1.64
C ALA A 89 8.88 2.21 -2.76
N HIS A 90 7.55 2.26 -2.62
CA HIS A 90 6.64 2.83 -3.61
C HIS A 90 6.94 4.31 -3.89
N ILE A 91 7.24 5.09 -2.84
CA ILE A 91 7.59 6.51 -2.92
C ILE A 91 8.80 6.77 -3.83
N TYR A 92 9.72 5.82 -3.92
CA TYR A 92 10.89 5.91 -4.78
C TYR A 92 10.63 5.38 -6.19
N ARG A 93 9.93 4.23 -6.31
CA ARG A 93 9.83 3.48 -7.56
C ARG A 93 8.65 3.90 -8.45
N TYR A 94 7.51 4.28 -7.86
CA TYR A 94 6.23 4.32 -8.57
C TYR A 94 5.45 5.63 -8.45
N GLU A 95 6.05 6.69 -7.88
CA GLU A 95 5.39 7.99 -7.70
C GLU A 95 5.97 9.09 -8.60
N GLY A 96 6.49 8.71 -9.78
CA GLY A 96 6.93 9.65 -10.81
C GLY A 96 8.10 10.56 -10.40
N GLY A 97 8.90 10.16 -9.39
CA GLY A 97 9.96 11.01 -8.86
C GLY A 97 9.46 12.18 -8.02
N GLY A 98 8.26 12.06 -7.43
CA GLY A 98 7.60 13.10 -6.64
C GLY A 98 8.45 13.62 -5.47
N TYR A 99 9.26 12.77 -4.84
CA TYR A 99 10.21 13.17 -3.80
C TYR A 99 11.19 14.26 -4.27
N ALA A 100 11.62 14.22 -5.53
CA ALA A 100 12.49 15.24 -6.12
C ALA A 100 11.67 16.41 -6.69
N ALA A 101 10.67 16.12 -7.52
CA ALA A 101 9.92 17.14 -8.26
C ALA A 101 9.03 18.03 -7.37
N LEU A 102 8.41 17.45 -6.34
CA LEU A 102 7.47 18.15 -5.46
C LEU A 102 8.09 18.56 -4.13
N CYS A 103 9.06 17.78 -3.63
CA CYS A 103 9.67 18.04 -2.32
C CYS A 103 11.07 18.68 -2.42
N GLY A 104 11.77 18.52 -3.56
CA GLY A 104 13.16 18.95 -3.72
C GLY A 104 14.13 18.16 -2.85
N ALA A 105 13.75 16.93 -2.46
CA ALA A 105 14.55 16.07 -1.60
C ALA A 105 15.38 15.07 -2.40
N SER A 106 16.52 14.66 -1.86
CA SER A 106 17.28 13.48 -2.28
C SER A 106 16.80 12.24 -1.53
N VAL A 107 17.26 11.06 -1.94
CA VAL A 107 16.90 9.79 -1.29
C VAL A 107 18.16 8.98 -0.98
N ALA A 108 18.33 8.56 0.26
CA ALA A 108 19.28 7.55 0.68
C ALA A 108 18.58 6.19 0.68
N LEU A 109 19.01 5.31 -0.23
CA LEU A 109 18.38 4.01 -0.41
C LEU A 109 19.01 2.96 0.49
N VAL A 110 18.17 2.19 1.15
CA VAL A 110 18.53 1.01 1.94
C VAL A 110 18.19 -0.25 1.14
N ASP A 111 19.01 -1.27 1.25
CA ASP A 111 18.76 -2.60 0.68
C ASP A 111 18.26 -3.54 1.76
N GLY A 112 16.96 -3.45 2.06
CA GLY A 112 16.29 -4.31 3.00
C GLY A 112 15.98 -5.69 2.42
N GLU A 113 16.05 -6.73 3.25
CA GLU A 113 15.64 -8.07 2.83
C GLU A 113 14.13 -8.08 2.55
N LYS A 114 13.72 -8.45 1.35
CA LYS A 114 12.31 -8.45 0.92
C LYS A 114 11.61 -7.09 1.13
N GLY A 115 12.36 -6.00 1.00
CA GLY A 115 11.87 -4.64 1.17
C GLY A 115 11.69 -4.21 2.63
N LEU A 116 12.20 -4.98 3.58
CA LEU A 116 12.14 -4.71 5.01
C LEU A 116 13.50 -4.21 5.51
N MET A 117 13.55 -2.96 5.94
CA MET A 117 14.75 -2.33 6.50
C MET A 117 14.95 -2.74 7.97
N THR A 118 16.16 -2.57 8.47
CA THR A 118 16.50 -2.69 9.90
C THR A 118 16.87 -1.32 10.48
N ALA A 119 16.79 -1.19 11.80
CA ALA A 119 17.22 0.01 12.52
C ALA A 119 18.71 0.34 12.30
N GLU A 120 19.58 -0.68 12.19
CA GLU A 120 21.00 -0.51 11.89
C GLU A 120 21.19 0.08 10.48
N GLN A 121 20.48 -0.45 9.49
CA GLN A 121 20.54 0.08 8.13
C GLN A 121 20.07 1.53 8.08
N VAL A 122 19.03 1.90 8.84
CA VAL A 122 18.54 3.28 8.94
C VAL A 122 19.62 4.19 9.55
N ARG A 123 20.23 3.79 10.68
CA ARG A 123 21.32 4.59 11.29
C ARG A 123 22.48 4.81 10.32
N ASN A 124 22.86 3.78 9.58
CA ASN A 124 23.96 3.85 8.61
C ASN A 124 23.64 4.69 7.38
N ALA A 125 22.35 4.80 6.99
CA ALA A 125 21.91 5.56 5.83
C ALA A 125 21.70 7.05 6.12
N VAL A 126 21.35 7.42 7.37
CA VAL A 126 21.08 8.82 7.74
C VAL A 126 22.36 9.63 7.74
N ARG A 127 22.40 10.66 6.92
CA ARG A 127 23.46 11.67 6.90
C ARG A 127 22.94 12.97 7.50
N LYS A 128 23.81 13.75 8.16
CA LYS A 128 23.46 15.05 8.72
C LYS A 128 24.31 16.16 8.11
N ALA A 129 23.68 17.29 7.83
CA ALA A 129 24.37 18.48 7.35
C ALA A 129 25.28 19.08 8.44
N GLU A 130 24.86 19.01 9.70
CA GLU A 130 25.61 19.48 10.84
C GLU A 130 26.95 18.71 10.98
N GLY A 131 28.03 19.41 11.18
CA GLY A 131 29.37 18.82 11.31
C GLY A 131 29.99 18.28 10.02
N SER A 132 29.29 18.34 8.87
CA SER A 132 29.76 17.84 7.58
C SER A 132 30.62 18.81 6.76
N GLY A 133 30.79 20.05 7.22
CA GLY A 133 31.41 21.10 6.41
C GLY A 133 30.62 21.42 5.13
N SER A 134 29.29 21.27 5.17
CA SER A 134 28.34 21.50 4.05
C SER A 134 28.41 20.43 2.94
N HIS A 135 29.01 19.27 3.19
CA HIS A 135 29.14 18.20 2.18
C HIS A 135 27.90 17.31 2.07
N TYR A 136 27.11 17.15 3.15
CA TYR A 136 25.98 16.21 3.19
C TYR A 136 24.64 16.93 3.15
N PRO A 137 23.63 16.32 2.51
CA PRO A 137 22.25 16.73 2.72
C PRO A 137 21.84 16.45 4.18
N ASN A 138 20.77 17.07 4.62
CA ASN A 138 20.25 16.80 5.96
C ASN A 138 19.21 15.65 5.88
N GLY A 139 19.54 14.47 6.38
CA GLY A 139 18.60 13.36 6.56
C GLY A 139 17.51 13.78 7.54
N SER A 140 16.30 14.04 7.07
CA SER A 140 15.20 14.59 7.85
C SER A 140 14.02 13.64 8.01
N LEU A 141 13.92 12.61 7.18
CA LEU A 141 12.78 11.72 7.15
C LEU A 141 13.20 10.27 6.91
N VAL A 142 12.61 9.34 7.67
CA VAL A 142 12.66 7.90 7.42
C VAL A 142 11.28 7.42 6.99
N CYS A 143 11.19 6.79 5.81
CA CYS A 143 9.95 6.25 5.28
C CYS A 143 9.98 4.72 5.30
N VAL A 144 8.96 4.09 5.88
CA VAL A 144 8.74 2.64 5.91
C VAL A 144 7.49 2.32 5.10
N GLU A 145 7.49 1.24 4.32
CA GLU A 145 6.33 0.74 3.60
C GLU A 145 5.85 -0.58 4.21
N ASN A 146 4.65 -0.62 4.75
CA ASN A 146 4.04 -1.82 5.33
C ASN A 146 2.59 -2.00 4.83
N THR A 147 2.33 -3.05 4.05
CA THR A 147 3.20 -4.17 3.63
C THR A 147 4.11 -3.77 2.48
N SER A 148 5.31 -4.37 2.39
CA SER A 148 6.21 -4.13 1.27
C SER A 148 5.67 -4.75 -0.02
N ASN A 149 5.33 -3.92 -1.01
CA ASN A 149 4.74 -4.36 -2.28
C ASN A 149 5.70 -5.25 -3.08
N LEU A 150 6.90 -4.75 -3.38
CA LEU A 150 7.90 -5.51 -4.14
C LEU A 150 8.56 -6.64 -3.33
N GLY A 151 8.43 -6.61 -2.01
CA GLY A 151 8.84 -7.70 -1.12
C GLY A 151 7.90 -8.91 -1.16
N GLY A 152 6.76 -8.80 -1.85
CA GLY A 152 5.78 -9.89 -1.92
C GLY A 152 4.53 -9.68 -1.05
N GLY A 153 4.31 -8.47 -0.54
CA GLY A 153 3.29 -8.19 0.46
C GLY A 153 3.75 -8.59 1.87
N THR A 154 5.06 -8.62 2.09
CA THR A 154 5.67 -8.95 3.39
C THR A 154 5.37 -7.89 4.44
N CYS A 155 5.23 -8.35 5.67
CA CYS A 155 4.93 -7.51 6.83
C CYS A 155 6.16 -7.36 7.71
N TYR A 156 6.36 -6.16 8.25
CA TYR A 156 7.27 -5.96 9.36
C TYR A 156 6.73 -6.63 10.63
N ASP A 157 7.60 -7.23 11.41
CA ASP A 157 7.28 -7.52 12.79
C ASP A 157 7.28 -6.24 13.65
N LEU A 158 6.58 -6.29 14.76
CA LEU A 158 6.35 -5.11 15.59
C LEU A 158 7.63 -4.54 16.21
N ASN A 159 8.58 -5.41 16.61
CA ASN A 159 9.84 -4.97 17.20
C ASN A 159 10.68 -4.21 16.16
N THR A 160 10.74 -4.72 14.94
CA THR A 160 11.45 -4.03 13.85
C THR A 160 10.84 -2.65 13.55
N LEU A 161 9.49 -2.51 13.55
CA LEU A 161 8.84 -1.19 13.40
C LEU A 161 9.22 -0.22 14.53
N ASP A 162 9.20 -0.69 15.77
CA ASP A 162 9.57 0.10 16.94
C ASP A 162 11.05 0.51 16.90
N ASP A 163 11.94 -0.42 16.57
CA ASP A 163 13.38 -0.18 16.49
C ASP A 163 13.73 0.83 15.40
N ILE A 164 13.08 0.74 14.22
CA ILE A 164 13.27 1.72 13.13
C ILE A 164 12.81 3.10 13.56
N SER A 165 11.63 3.21 14.16
CA SER A 165 11.10 4.50 14.61
C SER A 165 11.94 5.12 15.73
N SER A 166 12.52 4.29 16.60
CA SER A 166 13.44 4.72 17.63
C SER A 166 14.77 5.20 17.04
N ALA A 167 15.34 4.44 16.11
CA ALA A 167 16.56 4.81 15.40
C ALA A 167 16.40 6.13 14.63
N ALA A 168 15.28 6.32 13.93
CA ALA A 168 14.97 7.58 13.24
C ALA A 168 14.94 8.76 14.21
N ARG A 169 14.31 8.58 15.36
CA ARG A 169 14.21 9.60 16.41
C ARG A 169 15.56 9.93 17.05
N GLU A 170 16.39 8.92 17.33
CA GLU A 170 17.77 9.08 17.80
C GLU A 170 18.61 9.90 16.82
N MET A 171 18.38 9.68 15.53
CA MET A 171 19.05 10.41 14.44
C MET A 171 18.39 11.77 14.12
N GLY A 172 17.39 12.22 14.87
CA GLY A 172 16.70 13.49 14.65
C GLY A 172 15.95 13.54 13.31
N CYS A 173 15.39 12.40 12.86
CA CYS A 173 14.53 12.29 11.69
C CYS A 173 13.07 12.16 12.10
N ALA A 174 12.17 12.76 11.33
CA ALA A 174 10.76 12.41 11.35
C ALA A 174 10.54 11.02 10.75
N THR A 175 9.36 10.45 10.99
CA THR A 175 8.98 9.12 10.50
C THR A 175 7.67 9.16 9.73
N HIS A 176 7.65 8.52 8.56
CA HIS A 176 6.43 8.29 7.77
C HIS A 176 6.25 6.82 7.49
N LEU A 177 5.03 6.30 7.67
CA LEU A 177 4.68 4.94 7.31
C LEU A 177 3.72 4.98 6.11
N ASP A 178 4.18 4.49 4.96
CA ASP A 178 3.30 4.17 3.84
C ASP A 178 2.52 2.89 4.18
N GLY A 179 1.33 3.10 4.68
CA GLY A 179 0.38 2.07 5.09
C GLY A 179 -0.65 1.75 4.01
N ALA A 180 -0.27 1.81 2.73
CA ALA A 180 -1.19 1.58 1.62
C ALA A 180 -1.95 0.25 1.71
N ARG A 181 -1.38 -0.74 2.42
CA ARG A 181 -2.02 -2.02 2.74
C ARG A 181 -1.89 -2.40 4.23
N ILE A 182 -1.90 -1.42 5.11
CA ILE A 182 -1.70 -1.64 6.55
C ILE A 182 -2.77 -2.56 7.17
N PHE A 183 -4.00 -2.54 6.66
CA PHE A 183 -5.03 -3.47 7.10
C PHE A 183 -4.73 -4.92 6.70
N ASN A 184 -4.02 -5.16 5.59
CA ASN A 184 -3.51 -6.49 5.25
C ASN A 184 -2.43 -6.91 6.26
N ALA A 185 -1.52 -6.01 6.65
CA ALA A 185 -0.53 -6.32 7.69
C ALA A 185 -1.23 -6.65 9.02
N ALA A 186 -2.24 -5.89 9.43
CA ALA A 186 -2.99 -6.15 10.65
C ALA A 186 -3.71 -7.51 10.61
N ALA A 187 -4.37 -7.84 9.49
CA ALA A 187 -5.03 -9.13 9.31
C ALA A 187 -4.05 -10.31 9.32
N ALA A 188 -2.84 -10.13 8.78
CA ALA A 188 -1.82 -11.17 8.72
C ALA A 188 -1.11 -11.41 10.06
N THR A 189 -0.86 -10.35 10.83
CA THR A 189 -0.06 -10.41 12.06
C THR A 189 -0.91 -10.46 13.34
N GLY A 190 -2.19 -10.11 13.24
CA GLY A 190 -3.07 -9.96 14.41
C GLY A 190 -2.74 -8.74 15.28
N VAL A 191 -1.86 -7.86 14.83
CA VAL A 191 -1.49 -6.64 15.56
C VAL A 191 -2.42 -5.50 15.17
N ASP A 192 -2.89 -4.74 16.16
CA ASP A 192 -3.73 -3.57 15.95
C ASP A 192 -3.00 -2.46 15.17
N VAL A 193 -3.70 -1.77 14.26
CA VAL A 193 -3.10 -0.73 13.41
C VAL A 193 -2.55 0.45 14.20
N ALA A 194 -3.20 0.85 15.30
CA ALA A 194 -2.67 1.92 16.16
C ALA A 194 -1.34 1.53 16.79
N ARG A 195 -1.20 0.25 17.18
CA ARG A 195 0.05 -0.26 17.76
C ARG A 195 1.17 -0.31 16.73
N MET A 196 0.88 -0.76 15.49
CA MET A 196 1.88 -0.75 14.40
C MET A 196 2.36 0.66 14.08
N CYS A 197 1.48 1.63 14.17
CA CYS A 197 1.73 3.02 13.77
C CYS A 197 2.19 3.92 14.93
N ALA A 198 2.31 3.40 16.15
CA ALA A 198 2.56 4.21 17.35
C ALA A 198 3.85 5.05 17.25
N GLY A 199 4.91 4.49 16.69
CA GLY A 199 6.22 5.13 16.55
C GLY A 199 6.34 6.11 15.37
N TYR A 200 5.31 6.26 14.52
CA TYR A 200 5.40 7.06 13.29
C TYR A 200 4.66 8.37 13.42
N ASP A 201 5.29 9.48 12.95
CA ASP A 201 4.72 10.83 13.01
C ASP A 201 3.54 11.01 12.04
N SER A 202 3.59 10.32 10.90
CA SER A 202 2.50 10.30 9.94
C SER A 202 2.33 8.94 9.29
N VAL A 203 1.10 8.63 8.88
CA VAL A 203 0.74 7.37 8.20
C VAL A 203 -0.20 7.68 7.04
N SER A 204 0.06 7.09 5.87
CA SER A 204 -0.87 7.10 4.73
C SER A 204 -1.63 5.78 4.65
N ILE A 205 -2.95 5.83 4.45
CA ILE A 205 -3.84 4.67 4.40
C ILE A 205 -4.64 4.71 3.10
N CYS A 206 -4.57 3.66 2.26
CA CYS A 206 -5.35 3.59 1.02
C CYS A 206 -6.64 2.78 1.21
N PHE A 207 -7.73 3.31 0.64
CA PHE A 207 -9.02 2.63 0.54
C PHE A 207 -9.30 2.08 -0.86
N SER A 208 -8.58 2.57 -1.86
CA SER A 208 -8.76 2.27 -3.28
C SER A 208 -7.96 1.04 -3.76
N LYS A 209 -7.78 0.04 -2.91
CA LYS A 209 -7.11 -1.23 -3.20
C LYS A 209 -7.99 -2.40 -2.74
N GLY A 210 -7.48 -3.33 -1.95
CA GLY A 210 -8.23 -4.47 -1.43
C GLY A 210 -9.53 -4.11 -0.70
N LEU A 211 -9.63 -2.90 -0.17
CA LEU A 211 -10.83 -2.37 0.48
C LEU A 211 -11.93 -1.93 -0.50
N GLY A 212 -11.64 -1.80 -1.79
CA GLY A 212 -12.62 -1.64 -2.87
C GLY A 212 -13.25 -0.27 -3.04
N ALA A 213 -12.81 0.77 -2.33
CA ALA A 213 -13.26 2.13 -2.60
C ALA A 213 -12.75 2.61 -3.98
N PRO A 214 -13.53 3.38 -4.76
CA PRO A 214 -13.13 3.79 -6.11
C PRO A 214 -11.98 4.80 -6.10
N VAL A 215 -11.88 5.59 -5.06
CA VAL A 215 -10.91 6.69 -4.85
C VAL A 215 -10.76 6.89 -3.37
N GLY A 216 -9.58 7.31 -2.93
CA GLY A 216 -9.39 7.85 -1.60
C GLY A 216 -8.30 7.18 -0.78
N SER A 217 -7.64 8.04 -0.04
CA SER A 217 -6.69 7.71 1.01
C SER A 217 -6.86 8.70 2.16
N VAL A 218 -6.40 8.34 3.35
CA VAL A 218 -6.35 9.25 4.49
C VAL A 218 -4.90 9.32 4.97
N LEU A 219 -4.41 10.53 5.15
CA LEU A 219 -3.13 10.82 5.79
C LEU A 219 -3.42 11.22 7.24
N VAL A 220 -2.83 10.52 8.21
CA VAL A 220 -3.02 10.81 9.64
C VAL A 220 -1.73 11.21 10.32
N GLY A 221 -1.82 12.01 11.38
CA GLY A 221 -0.68 12.47 12.17
C GLY A 221 -1.12 13.37 13.32
N SER A 222 -0.18 14.18 13.85
CA SER A 222 -0.51 15.21 14.81
C SER A 222 -1.38 16.30 14.17
N ARG A 223 -2.13 17.03 14.97
CA ARG A 223 -2.96 18.15 14.50
C ARG A 223 -2.14 19.21 13.77
N ASN A 224 -0.97 19.54 14.28
CA ASN A 224 -0.06 20.48 13.63
C ASN A 224 0.44 19.96 12.26
N PHE A 225 0.81 18.69 12.19
CA PHE A 225 1.21 18.04 10.92
C PHE A 225 0.07 18.14 9.89
N VAL A 226 -1.15 17.74 10.26
CA VAL A 226 -2.30 17.73 9.36
C VAL A 226 -2.68 19.16 8.91
N GLN A 227 -2.56 20.15 9.78
CA GLN A 227 -2.77 21.56 9.41
C GLN A 227 -1.80 22.01 8.32
N ASN A 228 -0.51 21.67 8.43
CA ASN A 228 0.49 21.96 7.41
C ASN A 228 0.25 21.15 6.13
N ALA A 229 -0.09 19.87 6.25
CA ALA A 229 -0.42 18.97 5.15
C ALA A 229 -1.62 19.47 4.33
N HIS A 230 -2.62 20.08 4.97
CA HIS A 230 -3.80 20.63 4.30
C HIS A 230 -3.44 21.70 3.25
N ARG A 231 -2.41 22.54 3.51
CA ARG A 231 -1.91 23.51 2.53
C ARG A 231 -1.34 22.80 1.29
N TRP A 232 -0.56 21.72 1.50
CA TRP A 232 0.02 20.97 0.40
C TRP A 232 -1.05 20.21 -0.39
N ARG A 233 -2.07 19.67 0.27
CA ARG A 233 -3.23 19.09 -0.42
C ARG A 233 -3.85 20.08 -1.40
N LYS A 234 -4.03 21.33 -0.97
CA LYS A 234 -4.58 22.38 -1.84
C LYS A 234 -3.67 22.69 -3.02
N MET A 235 -2.37 22.79 -2.80
CA MET A 235 -1.38 23.09 -3.85
C MET A 235 -1.27 21.96 -4.88
N PHE A 236 -1.43 20.70 -4.46
CA PHE A 236 -1.41 19.51 -5.33
C PHE A 236 -2.77 19.24 -6.00
N GLY A 237 -3.75 20.12 -5.86
CA GLY A 237 -5.05 19.99 -6.51
C GLY A 237 -6.04 19.09 -5.80
N GLY A 238 -5.75 18.64 -4.57
CA GLY A 238 -6.58 17.72 -3.79
C GLY A 238 -7.65 18.38 -2.93
N GLY A 239 -7.88 19.67 -3.06
CA GLY A 239 -9.00 20.37 -2.40
C GLY A 239 -10.27 20.26 -3.24
N TRP A 240 -11.12 19.30 -2.92
CA TRP A 240 -12.38 19.06 -3.60
C TRP A 240 -13.53 19.87 -3.03
N ARG A 241 -14.75 19.69 -3.58
CA ARG A 241 -15.98 20.27 -3.08
C ARG A 241 -16.77 19.20 -2.32
N GLN A 242 -17.73 18.56 -2.92
CA GLN A 242 -18.57 17.53 -2.31
C GLN A 242 -17.86 16.17 -2.26
N ALA A 243 -16.74 16.12 -1.56
CA ALA A 243 -15.90 14.92 -1.46
C ALA A 243 -16.52 13.81 -0.60
N GLY A 244 -17.55 14.15 0.19
CA GLY A 244 -18.28 13.19 1.02
C GLY A 244 -18.85 12.01 0.25
N LEU A 245 -19.18 12.16 -1.03
CA LEU A 245 -19.57 11.05 -1.89
C LEU A 245 -18.49 9.96 -1.94
N LEU A 246 -17.22 10.34 -2.01
CA LEU A 246 -16.08 9.43 -2.08
C LEU A 246 -15.66 8.95 -0.67
N ALA A 247 -15.73 9.85 0.31
CA ALA A 247 -15.44 9.51 1.70
C ALA A 247 -16.42 8.46 2.26
N ALA A 248 -17.68 8.50 1.84
CA ALA A 248 -18.68 7.48 2.19
C ALA A 248 -18.30 6.07 1.72
N ALA A 249 -17.64 5.94 0.55
CA ALA A 249 -17.11 4.65 0.09
C ALA A 249 -16.01 4.14 1.03
N CYS A 250 -15.12 5.02 1.47
CA CYS A 250 -14.05 4.67 2.41
C CYS A 250 -14.61 4.26 3.78
N ALA A 251 -15.64 4.98 4.28
CA ALA A 251 -16.33 4.61 5.51
C ALA A 251 -17.01 3.24 5.40
N HIS A 252 -17.72 2.97 4.30
CA HIS A 252 -18.31 1.66 4.01
C HIS A 252 -17.26 0.54 3.99
N ALA A 253 -16.09 0.81 3.39
CA ALA A 253 -15.00 -0.16 3.35
C ALA A 253 -14.49 -0.52 4.75
N LEU A 254 -14.40 0.46 5.65
CA LEU A 254 -14.03 0.21 7.06
C LEU A 254 -15.06 -0.65 7.80
N ASP A 255 -16.35 -0.51 7.46
CA ASP A 255 -17.42 -1.27 8.12
C ASP A 255 -17.52 -2.72 7.62
N HIS A 256 -17.16 -2.98 6.36
CA HIS A 256 -17.55 -4.24 5.69
C HIS A 256 -16.41 -4.99 5.00
N HIS A 257 -15.27 -4.34 4.73
CA HIS A 257 -14.25 -4.95 3.89
C HIS A 257 -12.92 -5.23 4.60
N VAL A 258 -12.71 -4.74 5.81
CA VAL A 258 -11.45 -4.97 6.56
C VAL A 258 -11.33 -6.44 6.98
N GLU A 259 -12.35 -7.00 7.62
CA GLU A 259 -12.32 -8.37 8.15
C GLU A 259 -12.13 -9.42 7.06
N ARG A 260 -12.72 -9.19 5.88
CA ARG A 260 -12.62 -10.11 4.74
C ARG A 260 -11.23 -10.19 4.09
N LEU A 261 -10.29 -9.31 4.44
CA LEU A 261 -8.91 -9.38 3.91
C LEU A 261 -8.24 -10.72 4.25
N ALA A 262 -8.63 -11.36 5.35
CA ALA A 262 -8.16 -12.70 5.70
C ALA A 262 -8.53 -13.76 4.64
N ASP A 263 -9.68 -13.62 3.97
CA ASP A 263 -10.10 -14.52 2.89
C ASP A 263 -9.17 -14.36 1.67
N ASP A 264 -8.76 -13.11 1.37
CA ASP A 264 -7.81 -12.85 0.27
C ASP A 264 -6.46 -13.49 0.57
N HIS A 265 -5.99 -13.45 1.82
CA HIS A 265 -4.74 -14.09 2.24
C HIS A 265 -4.82 -15.62 2.12
N ALA A 266 -5.92 -16.23 2.53
CA ALA A 266 -6.14 -17.66 2.40
C ALA A 266 -6.12 -18.11 0.93
N ARG A 267 -6.79 -17.37 0.04
CA ARG A 267 -6.77 -17.63 -1.41
C ARG A 267 -5.38 -17.43 -2.01
N ALA A 268 -4.65 -16.38 -1.62
CA ALA A 268 -3.29 -16.16 -2.08
C ALA A 268 -2.38 -17.34 -1.69
N ARG A 269 -2.51 -17.86 -0.47
CA ARG A 269 -1.78 -19.02 -0.01
C ARG A 269 -2.14 -20.28 -0.81
N THR A 270 -3.43 -20.51 -1.09
CA THR A 270 -3.90 -21.64 -1.94
C THR A 270 -3.30 -21.56 -3.34
N ILE A 271 -3.26 -20.35 -3.96
CA ILE A 271 -2.62 -20.13 -5.26
C ILE A 271 -1.14 -20.47 -5.18
N ALA A 272 -0.42 -19.96 -4.20
CA ALA A 272 1.01 -20.19 -4.02
C ALA A 272 1.35 -21.68 -3.86
N GLU A 273 0.62 -22.38 -3.00
CA GLU A 273 0.79 -23.82 -2.77
C GLU A 273 0.46 -24.65 -4.01
N GLY A 274 -0.58 -24.26 -4.76
CA GLY A 274 -0.97 -24.94 -5.99
C GLY A 274 0.05 -24.74 -7.11
N LEU A 275 0.51 -23.53 -7.33
CA LEU A 275 1.53 -23.21 -8.35
C LEU A 275 2.87 -23.87 -8.02
N ASN A 276 3.29 -23.87 -6.76
CA ASN A 276 4.57 -24.44 -6.34
C ASN A 276 4.68 -25.97 -6.51
N ARG A 277 3.56 -26.65 -6.83
CA ARG A 277 3.55 -28.08 -7.19
C ARG A 277 3.83 -28.33 -8.67
N LEU A 278 3.78 -27.29 -9.50
CA LEU A 278 3.98 -27.39 -10.93
C LEU A 278 5.43 -27.05 -11.29
N PRO A 279 6.08 -27.83 -12.16
CA PRO A 279 7.52 -27.69 -12.45
C PRO A 279 7.90 -26.36 -13.11
N GLU A 280 6.93 -25.66 -13.72
CA GLU A 280 7.09 -24.36 -14.34
C GLU A 280 7.31 -23.24 -13.32
N PHE A 281 6.78 -23.37 -12.10
CA PHE A 281 6.65 -22.29 -11.14
C PHE A 281 7.45 -22.55 -9.87
N THR A 282 8.02 -21.49 -9.32
CA THR A 282 8.65 -21.50 -7.99
C THR A 282 8.15 -20.32 -7.17
N VAL A 283 7.66 -20.60 -5.97
CA VAL A 283 7.16 -19.56 -5.03
C VAL A 283 7.98 -19.61 -3.75
N ASP A 284 8.55 -18.48 -3.35
CA ASP A 284 9.08 -18.35 -1.99
C ASP A 284 7.90 -18.21 -1.00
N MET A 285 7.52 -19.34 -0.39
CA MET A 285 6.38 -19.40 0.52
C MET A 285 6.53 -18.50 1.76
N ALA A 286 7.74 -18.09 2.11
CA ALA A 286 7.97 -17.17 3.23
C ALA A 286 7.54 -15.72 2.91
N THR A 287 7.39 -15.37 1.62
CA THR A 287 6.87 -14.05 1.20
C THR A 287 5.35 -14.01 1.09
N VAL A 288 4.67 -15.17 1.08
CA VAL A 288 3.21 -15.26 0.94
C VAL A 288 2.55 -15.03 2.30
N GLN A 289 2.54 -13.79 2.72
CA GLN A 289 2.03 -13.38 4.03
C GLN A 289 0.66 -12.70 3.95
N THR A 290 0.35 -12.11 2.79
CA THR A 290 -0.88 -11.35 2.58
C THR A 290 -1.54 -11.75 1.25
N ASN A 291 -2.13 -10.80 0.56
CA ASN A 291 -2.90 -11.02 -0.67
C ASN A 291 -2.07 -11.08 -1.95
N MET A 292 -0.74 -11.18 -1.87
CA MET A 292 0.15 -11.19 -3.03
C MET A 292 0.92 -12.49 -3.15
N VAL A 293 1.12 -12.93 -4.39
CA VAL A 293 1.97 -14.08 -4.74
C VAL A 293 2.87 -13.69 -5.89
N TYR A 294 4.17 -13.61 -5.61
CA TYR A 294 5.19 -13.48 -6.65
C TYR A 294 5.70 -14.86 -7.01
N VAL A 295 5.74 -15.14 -8.31
CA VAL A 295 6.04 -16.47 -8.85
C VAL A 295 7.17 -16.36 -9.85
N ASP A 296 8.26 -17.03 -9.60
CA ASP A 296 9.34 -17.20 -10.58
C ASP A 296 8.96 -18.30 -11.55
N CYS A 297 9.16 -18.08 -12.86
CA CYS A 297 8.76 -18.94 -13.95
C CYS A 297 10.01 -19.42 -14.72
N ARG A 298 9.99 -20.67 -15.20
CA ARG A 298 11.04 -21.16 -16.12
C ARG A 298 10.93 -20.50 -17.51
N SER A 299 9.70 -20.39 -17.99
CA SER A 299 9.38 -19.71 -19.26
C SER A 299 9.42 -18.19 -19.08
N PRO A 300 9.56 -17.41 -20.17
CA PRO A 300 9.41 -15.96 -20.12
C PRO A 300 8.06 -15.55 -19.55
N ALA A 301 8.04 -14.59 -18.64
CA ALA A 301 6.81 -14.11 -17.99
C ALA A 301 5.75 -13.65 -19.00
N LYS A 302 6.15 -13.07 -20.14
CA LYS A 302 5.25 -12.66 -21.22
C LYS A 302 4.44 -13.83 -21.79
N ASP A 303 5.05 -15.00 -21.91
CA ASP A 303 4.40 -16.20 -22.45
C ASP A 303 3.38 -16.75 -21.44
N ILE A 304 3.71 -16.72 -20.15
CA ILE A 304 2.78 -17.05 -19.07
C ILE A 304 1.58 -16.12 -19.09
N VAL A 305 1.82 -14.78 -19.14
CA VAL A 305 0.76 -13.76 -19.21
C VAL A 305 -0.14 -13.98 -20.43
N ALA A 306 0.47 -14.20 -21.62
CA ALA A 306 -0.30 -14.42 -22.86
C ALA A 306 -1.14 -15.71 -22.80
N ASN A 307 -0.58 -16.80 -22.27
CA ASN A 307 -1.30 -18.07 -22.11
C ASN A 307 -2.50 -17.91 -21.16
N LEU A 308 -2.29 -17.36 -19.97
CA LEU A 308 -3.35 -17.13 -19.00
C LEU A 308 -4.44 -16.18 -19.56
N ALA A 309 -4.04 -15.14 -20.27
CA ALA A 309 -4.96 -14.21 -20.92
C ALA A 309 -5.86 -14.89 -21.95
N ALA A 310 -5.35 -15.87 -22.73
CA ALA A 310 -6.13 -16.68 -23.66
C ALA A 310 -7.22 -17.50 -22.95
N HIS A 311 -7.01 -17.85 -21.67
CA HIS A 311 -7.98 -18.55 -20.82
C HIS A 311 -8.87 -17.62 -19.98
N GLY A 312 -8.81 -16.29 -20.26
CA GLY A 312 -9.62 -15.30 -19.56
C GLY A 312 -9.12 -14.98 -18.14
N ILE A 313 -7.83 -15.13 -17.89
CA ILE A 313 -7.16 -14.83 -16.62
C ILE A 313 -6.08 -13.76 -16.87
N ASP A 314 -6.18 -12.65 -16.16
CA ASP A 314 -5.26 -11.53 -16.28
C ASP A 314 -4.30 -11.50 -15.08
N VAL A 315 -3.01 -11.43 -15.37
CA VAL A 315 -1.92 -11.34 -14.40
C VAL A 315 -0.91 -10.29 -14.84
N LEU A 316 0.01 -9.91 -13.97
CA LEU A 316 1.03 -8.91 -14.27
C LEU A 316 2.42 -9.55 -14.29
N ASP A 317 3.18 -9.33 -15.35
CA ASP A 317 4.61 -9.59 -15.36
C ASP A 317 5.34 -8.53 -14.53
N THR A 318 6.31 -8.96 -13.73
CA THR A 318 7.10 -8.09 -12.84
C THR A 318 8.61 -8.24 -13.07
N GLY A 319 8.99 -9.01 -14.07
CA GLY A 319 10.34 -9.29 -14.49
C GLY A 319 10.36 -10.23 -15.68
N ALA A 320 11.54 -10.50 -16.25
CA ALA A 320 11.68 -11.35 -17.44
C ALA A 320 11.10 -12.77 -17.22
N HIS A 321 11.24 -13.29 -16.01
CA HIS A 321 10.79 -14.63 -15.59
C HIS A 321 9.99 -14.59 -14.28
N ARG A 322 9.23 -13.52 -14.03
CA ARG A 322 8.45 -13.38 -12.80
C ARG A 322 7.09 -12.79 -13.08
N VAL A 323 6.04 -13.44 -12.58
CA VAL A 323 4.66 -12.95 -12.60
C VAL A 323 4.15 -12.69 -11.19
N ARG A 324 3.16 -11.81 -11.07
CA ARG A 324 2.52 -11.49 -9.79
C ARG A 324 1.02 -11.73 -9.89
N PHE A 325 0.48 -12.40 -8.88
CA PHE A 325 -0.95 -12.53 -8.64
C PHE A 325 -1.31 -11.71 -7.40
N VAL A 326 -2.37 -10.92 -7.49
CA VAL A 326 -2.91 -10.17 -6.34
C VAL A 326 -4.37 -10.57 -6.16
N VAL A 327 -4.68 -11.10 -4.99
CA VAL A 327 -6.04 -11.48 -4.60
C VAL A 327 -6.75 -10.28 -4.00
N HIS A 328 -8.03 -10.16 -4.27
CA HIS A 328 -8.83 -9.03 -3.83
C HIS A 328 -10.33 -9.36 -3.80
N LEU A 329 -11.16 -8.41 -3.40
CA LEU A 329 -12.60 -8.46 -3.20
C LEU A 329 -13.39 -9.24 -4.27
N HIS A 330 -12.95 -9.22 -5.53
CA HIS A 330 -13.66 -9.85 -6.65
C HIS A 330 -13.12 -11.23 -7.05
N ILE A 331 -12.13 -11.75 -6.33
CA ILE A 331 -11.60 -13.09 -6.57
C ILE A 331 -12.34 -14.08 -5.67
N THR A 332 -12.93 -15.10 -6.28
CA THR A 332 -13.66 -16.19 -5.61
C THR A 332 -12.84 -17.45 -5.52
N ASP A 333 -13.31 -18.46 -4.77
CA ASP A 333 -12.67 -19.78 -4.70
C ASP A 333 -12.77 -20.52 -6.04
N GLU A 334 -13.83 -20.30 -6.81
CA GLU A 334 -13.99 -20.81 -8.18
C GLU A 334 -12.95 -20.18 -9.12
N ASP A 335 -12.64 -18.90 -8.97
CA ASP A 335 -11.61 -18.21 -9.75
C ASP A 335 -10.21 -18.81 -9.45
N VAL A 336 -9.92 -19.10 -8.19
CA VAL A 336 -8.68 -19.77 -7.76
C VAL A 336 -8.61 -21.20 -8.35
N THR A 337 -9.70 -21.95 -8.27
CA THR A 337 -9.79 -23.29 -8.85
C THR A 337 -9.58 -23.27 -10.37
N LYS A 338 -10.20 -22.31 -11.06
CA LYS A 338 -10.00 -22.09 -12.49
C LYS A 338 -8.54 -21.81 -12.83
N LEU A 339 -7.90 -20.88 -12.11
CA LEU A 339 -6.47 -20.55 -12.30
C LEU A 339 -5.60 -21.81 -12.19
N LEU A 340 -5.73 -22.56 -11.08
CA LEU A 340 -4.90 -23.71 -10.81
C LEU A 340 -5.15 -24.84 -11.84
N SER A 341 -6.40 -25.04 -12.28
CA SER A 341 -6.75 -26.01 -13.32
C SER A 341 -6.13 -25.65 -14.66
N VAL A 342 -6.17 -24.37 -15.06
CA VAL A 342 -5.51 -23.90 -16.28
C VAL A 342 -4.00 -24.11 -16.18
N CYS A 343 -3.38 -23.69 -15.07
CA CYS A 343 -1.93 -23.87 -14.89
C CYS A 343 -1.52 -25.35 -14.96
N ALA A 344 -2.26 -26.25 -14.31
CA ALA A 344 -1.98 -27.68 -14.33
C ALA A 344 -2.13 -28.29 -15.74
N SER A 345 -3.08 -27.79 -16.54
CA SER A 345 -3.27 -28.26 -17.92
C SER A 345 -2.21 -27.77 -18.90
N GLN A 346 -1.72 -26.54 -18.70
CA GLN A 346 -0.74 -25.91 -19.59
C GLN A 346 0.72 -26.27 -19.24
N TRP A 347 1.00 -26.55 -17.97
CA TRP A 347 2.33 -26.90 -17.45
C TRP A 347 2.23 -28.14 -16.54
N PRO A 348 1.88 -29.30 -17.13
CA PRO A 348 1.66 -30.51 -16.34
C PRO A 348 2.95 -31.00 -15.66
N VAL A 349 2.80 -31.70 -14.56
CA VAL A 349 3.87 -32.55 -14.01
C VAL A 349 4.13 -33.66 -15.01
N GLU A 350 5.36 -33.80 -15.51
CA GLU A 350 5.73 -34.90 -16.40
C GLU A 350 5.47 -36.23 -15.67
N SER A 351 4.70 -37.11 -16.34
CA SER A 351 4.48 -38.47 -15.83
C SER A 351 5.81 -39.21 -15.88
N SER A 352 6.37 -39.53 -14.72
CA SER A 352 7.59 -40.36 -14.58
C SER A 352 7.37 -41.78 -15.03
#